data_f5d4a3e756c112cb018c3f7a5ee5baa9
#
_entry.id   f5d4a3e756c112cb018c3f7a5ee5baa9
#
_cell.length_a   1.000
_cell.length_b   1.000
_cell.length_c   1.000
_cell.angle_alpha   90.00
_cell.angle_beta   90.00
_cell.angle_gamma   90.00
#
_symmetry.space_group_name_H-M   'P 1'
#
loop_
_entity.id
_entity.type
_entity.pdbx_description
1 polymer ?
#
loop_
_entity_poly.entity_id
_entity_poly.type
_entity_poly.pdbx_seq_one_letter_code
_entity_poly.pdbx_strand_id
1 'polypeptide(L)'
;MNTGETTVLVVEPDLDTQRVYRQRLIHDPDIKLIGICSSIASATALLAQTNCDILFTELNLPDEDGLDFIRRASEDLAVQNIVAVTSKNSAADIAAAVENGAVGYITKQDSDLHDVGNYIRILRAHGSPISPTAARVLVDALRRKP
;
A
#
# COMPACT_ATOMS: atom_id res chain seq x y z
N MET A 1 11.27 -0.97 23.76
CA MET A 1 10.31 -0.02 23.25
C MET A 1 10.75 0.52 21.90
N ASN A 2 9.84 0.61 21.02
CA ASN A 2 10.15 1.14 19.71
C ASN A 2 10.42 2.63 19.78
N THR A 3 11.50 3.06 19.16
CA THR A 3 11.94 4.44 19.18
C THR A 3 11.61 5.16 17.89
N GLY A 4 10.66 4.66 17.13
CA GLY A 4 10.23 5.32 15.92
C GLY A 4 10.54 4.60 14.62
N GLU A 5 11.16 3.43 14.66
CA GLU A 5 11.36 2.64 13.46
C GLU A 5 10.04 2.10 12.96
N THR A 6 9.74 2.33 11.67
CA THR A 6 8.52 1.88 11.03
C THR A 6 8.82 0.67 10.15
N THR A 7 8.09 -0.42 10.36
CA THR A 7 8.27 -1.62 9.55
C THR A 7 7.39 -1.55 8.30
N VAL A 8 7.98 -1.81 7.15
CA VAL A 8 7.32 -1.70 5.84
C VAL A 8 7.48 -2.99 5.06
N LEU A 9 6.39 -3.47 4.50
CA LEU A 9 6.38 -4.59 3.56
C LEU A 9 5.80 -4.12 2.24
N VAL A 10 6.39 -4.56 1.13
CA VAL A 10 5.94 -4.22 -0.21
C VAL A 10 5.57 -5.50 -0.95
N VAL A 11 4.41 -5.50 -1.64
CA VAL A 11 4.01 -6.57 -2.55
C VAL A 11 3.86 -5.96 -3.94
N GLU A 12 4.79 -6.29 -4.82
CA GLU A 12 4.86 -5.71 -6.16
C GLU A 12 5.54 -6.71 -7.10
N PRO A 13 4.84 -7.21 -8.14
CA PRO A 13 5.45 -8.18 -9.05
C PRO A 13 6.41 -7.57 -10.07
N ASP A 14 6.31 -6.27 -10.37
CA ASP A 14 7.16 -5.63 -11.37
C ASP A 14 8.54 -5.29 -10.80
N LEU A 15 9.58 -5.82 -11.46
CA LEU A 15 10.95 -5.67 -10.96
C LEU A 15 11.45 -4.23 -10.98
N ASP A 16 11.08 -3.44 -11.98
CA ASP A 16 11.49 -2.04 -12.04
C ASP A 16 10.86 -1.24 -10.91
N THR A 17 9.60 -1.49 -10.62
CA THR A 17 8.91 -0.86 -9.52
C THR A 17 9.51 -1.27 -8.17
N GLN A 18 9.85 -2.55 -8.01
CA GLN A 18 10.53 -3.02 -6.80
C GLN A 18 11.84 -2.27 -6.56
N ARG A 19 12.56 -1.99 -7.64
CA ARG A 19 13.84 -1.27 -7.56
C ARG A 19 13.67 0.14 -6.99
N VAL A 20 12.61 0.83 -7.40
CA VAL A 20 12.33 2.18 -6.90
C VAL A 20 12.03 2.13 -5.40
N TYR A 21 11.19 1.21 -4.97
CA TYR A 21 10.92 1.04 -3.53
C TYR A 21 12.22 0.81 -2.75
N ARG A 22 13.06 -0.10 -3.24
CA ARG A 22 14.30 -0.44 -2.55
C ARG A 22 15.20 0.77 -2.42
N GLN A 23 15.39 1.52 -3.51
CA GLN A 23 16.23 2.70 -3.51
C GLN A 23 15.75 3.77 -2.54
N ARG A 24 14.44 3.91 -2.40
CA ARG A 24 13.86 4.96 -1.56
C ARG A 24 13.72 4.58 -0.10
N LEU A 25 13.61 3.31 0.19
CA LEU A 25 13.33 2.86 1.56
C LEU A 25 14.58 2.38 2.30
N ILE A 26 15.55 1.82 1.57
CA ILE A 26 16.68 1.14 2.23
C ILE A 26 17.61 2.10 2.97
N HIS A 27 17.65 3.36 2.57
CA HIS A 27 18.55 4.35 3.17
C HIS A 27 17.90 5.19 4.26
N ASP A 28 16.62 5.00 4.52
CA ASP A 28 15.92 5.75 5.56
C ASP A 28 16.14 5.07 6.91
N PRO A 29 16.82 5.72 7.86
CA PRO A 29 17.12 5.08 9.14
C PRO A 29 15.89 4.83 10.01
N ASP A 30 14.76 5.48 9.72
CA ASP A 30 13.53 5.32 10.48
C ASP A 30 12.65 4.22 9.92
N ILE A 31 13.06 3.57 8.83
CA ILE A 31 12.28 2.53 8.16
C ILE A 31 13.03 1.21 8.19
N LYS A 32 12.34 0.17 8.64
CA LYS A 32 12.83 -1.19 8.50
C LYS A 32 12.03 -1.87 7.38
N LEU A 33 12.67 -2.10 6.25
CA LEU A 33 12.04 -2.80 5.14
C LEU A 33 12.07 -4.29 5.43
N ILE A 34 10.89 -4.87 5.70
CA ILE A 34 10.76 -6.30 6.01
C ILE A 34 11.04 -7.13 4.77
N GLY A 35 10.54 -6.68 3.63
CA GLY A 35 10.76 -7.38 2.37
C GLY A 35 10.05 -6.70 1.23
N ILE A 36 10.41 -7.10 0.02
CA ILE A 36 9.71 -6.76 -1.21
C ILE A 36 9.36 -8.07 -1.88
N CYS A 37 8.07 -8.39 -1.89
CA CYS A 37 7.56 -9.67 -2.35
C CYS A 37 6.92 -9.53 -3.73
N SER A 38 7.02 -10.59 -4.54
CA SER A 38 6.39 -10.62 -5.86
C SER A 38 5.01 -11.28 -5.83
N SER A 39 4.63 -11.89 -4.72
CA SER A 39 3.38 -12.65 -4.60
C SER A 39 2.76 -12.50 -3.23
N ILE A 40 1.48 -12.78 -3.14
CA ILE A 40 0.74 -12.80 -1.88
C ILE A 40 1.25 -13.92 -0.96
N ALA A 41 1.60 -15.07 -1.54
CA ALA A 41 2.10 -16.19 -0.74
C ALA A 41 3.35 -15.81 0.05
N SER A 42 4.32 -15.17 -0.62
CA SER A 42 5.54 -14.71 0.05
C SER A 42 5.26 -13.68 1.13
N ALA A 43 4.36 -12.74 0.85
CA ALA A 43 4.00 -11.70 1.80
C ALA A 43 3.30 -12.29 3.04
N THR A 44 2.38 -13.23 2.82
CA THR A 44 1.64 -13.87 3.91
C THR A 44 2.60 -14.62 4.85
N ALA A 45 3.59 -15.29 4.28
CA ALA A 45 4.58 -16.00 5.09
C ALA A 45 5.36 -15.05 6.00
N LEU A 46 5.74 -13.88 5.48
CA LEU A 46 6.42 -12.87 6.29
C LEU A 46 5.51 -12.28 7.36
N LEU A 47 4.28 -11.97 7.00
CA LEU A 47 3.32 -11.35 7.93
C LEU A 47 2.94 -12.30 9.06
N ALA A 48 3.02 -13.61 8.84
CA ALA A 48 2.76 -14.59 9.89
C ALA A 48 3.83 -14.60 10.98
N GLN A 49 5.02 -14.06 10.70
CA GLN A 49 6.16 -14.13 11.61
C GLN A 49 6.61 -12.78 12.14
N THR A 50 6.07 -11.69 11.63
CA THR A 50 6.60 -10.36 11.90
C THR A 50 5.47 -9.34 11.93
N ASN A 51 5.55 -8.41 12.86
CA ASN A 51 4.63 -7.27 12.87
C ASN A 51 4.95 -6.33 11.71
N CYS A 52 3.92 -5.78 11.11
CA CYS A 52 4.07 -4.87 9.98
C CYS A 52 3.24 -3.61 10.23
N ASP A 53 3.91 -2.47 10.21
CA ASP A 53 3.21 -1.19 10.40
C ASP A 53 2.56 -0.71 9.12
N ILE A 54 3.23 -0.88 7.97
CA ILE A 54 2.73 -0.40 6.69
C ILE A 54 2.94 -1.46 5.63
N LEU A 55 1.87 -1.75 4.88
CA LEU A 55 1.90 -2.62 3.72
C LEU A 55 1.54 -1.81 2.48
N PHE A 56 2.47 -1.74 1.51
CA PHE A 56 2.16 -1.24 0.18
C PHE A 56 1.93 -2.44 -0.73
N THR A 57 0.77 -2.52 -1.36
CA THR A 57 0.45 -3.68 -2.20
C THR A 57 -0.21 -3.30 -3.52
N GLU A 58 0.25 -3.97 -4.58
CA GLU A 58 -0.43 -3.98 -5.87
C GLU A 58 -1.74 -4.77 -5.74
N LEU A 59 -2.74 -4.44 -6.54
CA LEU A 59 -4.00 -5.19 -6.60
C LEU A 59 -3.94 -6.30 -7.65
N ASN A 60 -3.25 -6.06 -8.77
CA ASN A 60 -3.07 -7.08 -9.81
C ASN A 60 -1.89 -7.97 -9.47
N LEU A 61 -2.17 -9.08 -8.83
CA LEU A 61 -1.13 -10.00 -8.38
C LEU A 61 -1.26 -11.33 -9.09
N PRO A 62 -0.14 -12.05 -9.29
CA PRO A 62 -0.17 -13.25 -10.15
C PRO A 62 -0.85 -14.45 -9.52
N ASP A 63 -0.92 -14.53 -8.20
CA ASP A 63 -1.37 -15.73 -7.51
C ASP A 63 -2.73 -15.63 -6.85
N GLU A 64 -3.17 -14.45 -6.43
CA GLU A 64 -4.46 -14.28 -5.73
C GLU A 64 -5.04 -12.91 -5.98
N ASP A 65 -6.30 -12.73 -5.58
CA ASP A 65 -6.98 -11.45 -5.65
C ASP A 65 -6.40 -10.48 -4.60
N GLY A 66 -5.92 -9.33 -5.08
CA GLY A 66 -5.33 -8.31 -4.23
C GLY A 66 -6.30 -7.71 -3.23
N LEU A 67 -7.59 -7.59 -3.58
CA LEU A 67 -8.60 -7.09 -2.64
C LEU A 67 -8.83 -8.05 -1.49
N ASP A 68 -8.89 -9.34 -1.78
CA ASP A 68 -9.02 -10.36 -0.75
C ASP A 68 -7.80 -10.36 0.17
N PHE A 69 -6.62 -10.17 -0.40
CA PHE A 69 -5.40 -10.07 0.40
C PHE A 69 -5.44 -8.85 1.34
N ILE A 70 -5.91 -7.69 0.86
CA ILE A 70 -6.05 -6.51 1.72
C ILE A 70 -6.96 -6.82 2.90
N ARG A 71 -8.10 -7.46 2.64
CA ARG A 71 -9.03 -7.81 3.72
C ARG A 71 -8.38 -8.74 4.74
N ARG A 72 -7.69 -9.79 4.28
CA ARG A 72 -7.00 -10.72 5.18
C ARG A 72 -5.88 -10.05 5.98
N ALA A 73 -5.12 -9.18 5.32
CA ALA A 73 -4.05 -8.46 5.99
C ALA A 73 -4.60 -7.55 7.09
N SER A 74 -5.72 -6.90 6.82
CA SER A 74 -6.37 -6.02 7.79
C SER A 74 -6.99 -6.80 8.95
N GLU A 75 -7.73 -7.86 8.66
CA GLU A 75 -8.53 -8.57 9.67
C GLU A 75 -7.74 -9.66 10.38
N ASP A 76 -7.01 -10.46 9.64
CA ASP A 76 -6.39 -11.68 10.18
C ASP A 76 -4.93 -11.50 10.54
N LEU A 77 -4.22 -10.62 9.85
CA LEU A 77 -2.78 -10.41 10.03
C LEU A 77 -2.47 -9.11 10.79
N ALA A 78 -3.49 -8.35 11.13
CA ALA A 78 -3.40 -7.15 11.96
C ALA A 78 -2.41 -6.10 11.46
N VAL A 79 -2.31 -5.93 10.14
CA VAL A 79 -1.52 -4.85 9.56
C VAL A 79 -2.25 -3.54 9.81
N GLN A 80 -1.56 -2.56 10.38
CA GLN A 80 -2.18 -1.30 10.78
C GLN A 80 -2.55 -0.42 9.61
N ASN A 81 -1.65 -0.29 8.63
CA ASN A 81 -1.83 0.63 7.52
C ASN A 81 -1.56 -0.07 6.20
N ILE A 82 -2.58 -0.16 5.36
CA ILE A 82 -2.49 -0.80 4.05
C ILE A 82 -2.74 0.25 2.98
N VAL A 83 -1.84 0.35 2.02
CA VAL A 83 -1.96 1.28 0.88
C VAL A 83 -1.92 0.48 -0.40
N ALA A 84 -2.96 0.64 -1.23
CA ALA A 84 -2.99 0.06 -2.56
C ALA A 84 -2.16 0.91 -3.51
N VAL A 85 -1.29 0.29 -4.29
CA VAL A 85 -0.48 0.98 -5.30
C VAL A 85 -0.68 0.23 -6.61
N THR A 86 -1.44 0.81 -7.53
CA THR A 86 -1.92 0.08 -8.70
C THR A 86 -2.23 1.01 -9.87
N SER A 87 -2.29 0.45 -11.07
CA SER A 87 -2.74 1.19 -12.26
C SER A 87 -4.25 1.31 -12.35
N LYS A 88 -5.00 0.53 -11.57
CA LYS A 88 -6.46 0.64 -11.56
C LYS A 88 -6.88 1.96 -10.94
N ASN A 89 -7.80 2.67 -11.58
CA ASN A 89 -8.14 4.03 -11.14
C ASN A 89 -9.62 4.37 -11.23
N SER A 90 -10.50 3.38 -11.35
CA SER A 90 -11.93 3.67 -11.32
C SER A 90 -12.41 3.93 -9.88
N ALA A 91 -13.52 4.64 -9.75
CA ALA A 91 -14.13 4.88 -8.44
C ALA A 91 -14.48 3.54 -7.75
N ALA A 92 -14.93 2.55 -8.53
CA ALA A 92 -15.26 1.23 -7.99
C ALA A 92 -14.02 0.52 -7.44
N ASP A 93 -12.88 0.61 -8.14
CA ASP A 93 -11.63 0.01 -7.68
C ASP A 93 -11.17 0.64 -6.37
N ILE A 94 -11.21 1.96 -6.31
CA ILE A 94 -10.78 2.70 -5.11
C ILE A 94 -11.69 2.36 -3.93
N ALA A 95 -13.01 2.41 -4.15
CA ALA A 95 -13.98 2.09 -3.10
C ALA A 95 -13.79 0.67 -2.59
N ALA A 96 -13.59 -0.29 -3.48
CA ALA A 96 -13.40 -1.69 -3.08
C ALA A 96 -12.14 -1.87 -2.21
N ALA A 97 -11.05 -1.19 -2.55
CA ALA A 97 -9.84 -1.27 -1.74
C ALA A 97 -10.07 -0.71 -0.33
N VAL A 98 -10.71 0.45 -0.24
CA VAL A 98 -11.01 1.09 1.06
C VAL A 98 -11.96 0.23 1.88
N GLU A 99 -13.00 -0.31 1.25
CA GLU A 99 -13.98 -1.17 1.93
C GLU A 99 -13.35 -2.44 2.47
N ASN A 100 -12.29 -2.93 1.84
CA ASN A 100 -11.58 -4.12 2.29
C ASN A 100 -10.47 -3.81 3.31
N GLY A 101 -10.18 -2.54 3.59
CA GLY A 101 -9.27 -2.18 4.66
C GLY A 101 -8.11 -1.26 4.29
N ALA A 102 -7.99 -0.84 3.03
CA ALA A 102 -6.95 0.09 2.63
C ALA A 102 -7.21 1.47 3.23
N VAL A 103 -6.17 2.11 3.73
CA VAL A 103 -6.23 3.48 4.25
C VAL A 103 -5.63 4.49 3.29
N GLY A 104 -5.07 4.03 2.17
CA GLY A 104 -4.54 4.90 1.14
C GLY A 104 -4.61 4.23 -0.22
N TYR A 105 -4.49 5.05 -1.27
CA TYR A 105 -4.59 4.56 -2.64
C TYR A 105 -3.72 5.43 -3.56
N ILE A 106 -2.75 4.81 -4.18
CA ILE A 106 -1.81 5.49 -5.07
C ILE A 106 -1.96 4.90 -6.47
N THR A 107 -2.35 5.72 -7.45
CA THR A 107 -2.40 5.27 -8.83
C THR A 107 -1.00 5.34 -9.44
N LYS A 108 -0.62 4.31 -10.18
CA LYS A 108 0.71 4.27 -10.78
C LYS A 108 0.90 5.35 -11.85
N GLN A 109 -0.18 5.88 -12.42
CA GLN A 109 -0.11 6.98 -13.37
C GLN A 109 0.43 8.26 -12.74
N ASP A 110 0.05 8.53 -11.49
CA ASP A 110 0.55 9.68 -10.73
C ASP A 110 1.81 9.32 -9.99
N SER A 111 2.05 8.05 -9.89
CA SER A 111 2.97 7.52 -8.94
C SER A 111 4.35 8.03 -9.19
N ASP A 112 4.68 8.92 -8.36
CA ASP A 112 6.05 9.12 -8.10
C ASP A 112 6.37 8.30 -6.86
N LEU A 113 6.77 7.05 -7.06
CA LEU A 113 7.23 6.22 -5.94
C LEU A 113 8.47 6.81 -5.29
N HIS A 114 9.09 7.79 -5.94
CA HIS A 114 10.12 8.58 -5.29
C HIS A 114 9.55 9.34 -4.09
N ASP A 115 8.24 9.50 -4.02
CA ASP A 115 7.56 10.18 -2.92
C ASP A 115 7.09 9.24 -1.81
N VAL A 116 7.49 7.97 -1.87
CA VAL A 116 7.03 6.96 -0.90
C VAL A 116 7.33 7.36 0.55
N GLY A 117 8.44 8.04 0.78
CA GLY A 117 8.76 8.55 2.11
C GLY A 117 7.71 9.54 2.62
N ASN A 118 7.15 10.36 1.74
CA ASN A 118 6.09 11.28 2.11
C ASN A 118 4.80 10.55 2.46
N TYR A 119 4.48 9.48 1.73
CA TYR A 119 3.31 8.66 2.05
C TYR A 119 3.44 8.06 3.45
N ILE A 120 4.64 7.62 3.81
CA ILE A 120 4.90 7.08 5.13
C ILE A 120 4.72 8.15 6.20
N ARG A 121 5.20 9.38 5.95
CA ARG A 121 5.00 10.49 6.88
C ARG A 121 3.52 10.79 7.10
N ILE A 122 2.73 10.77 6.02
CA ILE A 122 1.28 10.98 6.12
C ILE A 122 0.64 9.91 7.00
N LEU A 123 1.01 8.64 6.80
CA LEU A 123 0.48 7.54 7.60
C LEU A 123 0.86 7.66 9.07
N ARG A 124 2.09 8.07 9.36
CA ARG A 124 2.55 8.28 10.73
C ARG A 124 1.78 9.40 11.42
N ALA A 125 1.29 10.35 10.67
CA ALA A 125 0.46 11.44 11.18
C ALA A 125 -1.03 11.08 11.20
N HIS A 126 -1.36 9.80 10.99
CA HIS A 126 -2.73 9.27 10.96
C HIS A 126 -3.54 9.80 9.79
N GLY A 127 -2.89 10.21 8.72
CA GLY A 127 -3.54 10.61 7.48
C GLY A 127 -3.66 9.47 6.48
N SER A 128 -4.32 9.75 5.36
CA SER A 128 -4.53 8.79 4.27
C SER A 128 -3.85 9.30 3.02
N PRO A 129 -2.77 8.67 2.57
CA PRO A 129 -2.14 9.08 1.31
C PRO A 129 -3.01 8.64 0.14
N ILE A 130 -3.52 9.62 -0.61
CA ILE A 130 -4.33 9.38 -1.79
C ILE A 130 -3.72 10.21 -2.91
N SER A 131 -3.31 9.56 -4.01
CA SER A 131 -2.68 10.27 -5.11
C SER A 131 -3.68 11.21 -5.82
N PRO A 132 -3.19 12.26 -6.48
CA PRO A 132 -4.07 13.27 -7.07
C PRO A 132 -5.13 12.70 -8.02
N THR A 133 -4.79 11.74 -8.89
CA THR A 133 -5.77 11.14 -9.79
C THR A 133 -6.84 10.38 -9.00
N ALA A 134 -6.45 9.59 -8.01
CA ALA A 134 -7.40 8.85 -7.18
C ALA A 134 -8.33 9.82 -6.43
N ALA A 135 -7.78 10.88 -5.88
CA ALA A 135 -8.57 11.89 -5.17
C ALA A 135 -9.61 12.53 -6.10
N ARG A 136 -9.20 12.87 -7.32
CA ARG A 136 -10.13 13.49 -8.27
C ARG A 136 -11.23 12.54 -8.70
N VAL A 137 -10.89 11.27 -8.93
CA VAL A 137 -11.88 10.24 -9.25
C VAL A 137 -12.93 10.14 -8.15
N LEU A 138 -12.49 10.14 -6.88
CA LEU A 138 -13.41 10.09 -5.75
C LEU A 138 -14.29 11.33 -5.66
N VAL A 139 -13.71 12.52 -5.83
CA VAL A 139 -14.49 13.77 -5.82
C VAL A 139 -15.55 13.75 -6.90
N ASP A 140 -15.18 13.38 -8.12
CA ASP A 140 -16.11 13.32 -9.23
C ASP A 140 -17.22 12.30 -8.98
N ALA A 141 -16.88 11.15 -8.40
CA ALA A 141 -17.88 10.12 -8.09
C ALA A 141 -18.88 10.60 -7.04
N LEU A 142 -18.41 11.30 -6.02
CA LEU A 142 -19.29 11.84 -4.98
C LEU A 142 -20.22 12.90 -5.53
N ARG A 143 -19.74 13.70 -6.47
CA ARG A 143 -20.56 14.74 -7.10
C ARG A 143 -21.65 14.21 -8.00
N ARG A 144 -21.46 13.01 -8.57
CA ARG A 144 -22.44 12.36 -9.44
C ARG A 144 -23.51 11.59 -8.70
N LYS A 145 -23.39 11.44 -7.40
CA LYS A 145 -24.40 10.75 -6.61
C LYS A 145 -25.71 11.53 -6.66
N PRO A 146 -26.85 10.84 -6.98
CA PRO A 146 -28.16 11.48 -6.93
C PRO A 146 -28.56 11.84 -5.51
#